data_7ded079eef61b63ebf4d14f1d4c27233
#
_entry.id   7ded079eef61b63ebf4d14f1d4c27233
#
_cell.length_a   1.000
_cell.length_b   1.000
_cell.length_c   1.000
_cell.angle_alpha   90.00
_cell.angle_beta   90.00
_cell.angle_gamma   90.00
#
_symmetry.space_group_name_H-M   'P 1'
#
loop_
_entity.id
_entity.type
_entity.pdbx_description
1 polymer ?
#
loop_
_entity_poly.entity_id
_entity_poly.type
_entity_poly.pdbx_seq_one_letter_code
_entity_poly.pdbx_strand_id
1 'polypeptide(L)'
;TWLLDLRPVWYYKNSYLEAGLQGSIAGFYNPVICWAGLFCILLLLWRQGSARGTAKGAGVLILYASQLLSWMLVSRCTFMYHYFPSSVFALTAIVLVLTQMKRQDRAKKIGAGLCIAALVCFAWFYPVLSGLPVPTLWAQSTKILPSYGFY
;
A
#
# COMPACT_ATOMS: atom_id res chain seq x y z
N THR A 1 -3.64 -7.89 -8.64
CA THR A 1 -3.29 -6.46 -8.83
C THR A 1 -3.33 -5.68 -7.53
N TRP A 2 -4.24 -5.99 -6.56
CA TRP A 2 -4.36 -5.27 -5.28
C TRP A 2 -3.14 -5.40 -4.38
N LEU A 3 -2.56 -6.60 -4.33
CA LEU A 3 -1.37 -6.91 -3.55
C LEU A 3 -0.19 -5.98 -3.87
N LEU A 4 -0.09 -5.54 -5.11
CA LEU A 4 0.98 -4.70 -5.61
C LEU A 4 0.56 -3.24 -5.80
N ASP A 5 -0.69 -2.89 -5.47
CA ASP A 5 -1.27 -1.56 -5.70
C ASP A 5 -1.08 -1.06 -7.15
N LEU A 6 -1.21 -1.97 -8.13
CA LEU A 6 -0.93 -1.65 -9.53
C LEU A 6 -2.09 -0.98 -10.25
N ARG A 7 -3.31 -1.06 -9.73
CA ARG A 7 -4.51 -0.49 -10.34
C ARG A 7 -5.36 0.23 -9.31
N PRO A 8 -5.24 1.55 -9.20
CA PRO A 8 -6.12 2.36 -8.39
C PRO A 8 -7.57 2.28 -8.89
N VAL A 9 -8.51 2.47 -7.99
CA VAL A 9 -9.93 2.51 -8.32
C VAL A 9 -10.35 3.96 -8.54
N TRP A 10 -10.87 4.23 -9.71
CA TRP A 10 -11.37 5.54 -10.07
C TRP A 10 -12.82 5.69 -9.61
N TYR A 11 -13.11 6.76 -8.87
CA TYR A 11 -14.46 7.06 -8.38
C TYR A 11 -15.08 8.24 -9.12
N TYR A 12 -14.30 9.27 -9.45
CA TYR A 12 -14.82 10.51 -10.02
C TYR A 12 -13.77 11.24 -10.82
N LYS A 13 -14.19 11.88 -11.92
CA LYS A 13 -13.42 12.85 -12.72
C LYS A 13 -14.23 14.10 -12.88
N ASN A 14 -13.67 15.25 -12.55
CA ASN A 14 -14.31 16.53 -12.78
C ASN A 14 -14.05 16.99 -14.23
N SER A 15 -15.12 17.07 -15.01
CA SER A 15 -15.07 17.51 -16.43
C SER A 15 -15.41 18.98 -16.61
N TYR A 16 -15.73 19.71 -15.55
CA TYR A 16 -16.17 21.10 -15.59
C TYR A 16 -15.12 22.10 -15.11
N LEU A 17 -13.86 21.71 -15.04
CA LEU A 17 -12.78 22.57 -14.63
C LEU A 17 -12.30 23.42 -15.80
N GLU A 18 -11.77 24.62 -15.47
CA GLU A 18 -11.14 25.52 -16.42
C GLU A 18 -9.96 24.85 -17.15
N ALA A 19 -9.64 25.35 -18.34
CA ALA A 19 -8.54 24.85 -19.14
C ALA A 19 -7.21 24.89 -18.35
N GLY A 20 -6.56 23.74 -18.23
CA GLY A 20 -5.29 23.60 -17.50
C GLY A 20 -5.42 23.05 -16.07
N LEU A 21 -6.64 22.88 -15.55
CA LEU A 21 -6.89 22.25 -14.28
C LEU A 21 -7.49 20.84 -14.48
N GLN A 22 -7.13 19.93 -13.61
CA GLN A 22 -7.67 18.58 -13.58
C GLN A 22 -8.03 18.21 -12.14
N GLY A 23 -9.15 17.51 -11.96
CA GLY A 23 -9.59 17.02 -10.66
C GLY A 23 -10.15 15.61 -10.79
N SER A 24 -9.72 14.71 -9.95
CA SER A 24 -10.24 13.35 -9.91
C SER A 24 -10.21 12.82 -8.48
N ILE A 25 -11.05 11.82 -8.19
CA ILE A 25 -11.02 11.08 -6.94
C ILE A 25 -10.69 9.63 -7.28
N ALA A 26 -9.58 9.16 -6.76
CA ALA A 26 -9.16 7.77 -6.90
C ALA A 26 -8.77 7.19 -5.53
N GLY A 27 -9.09 5.91 -5.31
CA GLY A 27 -8.68 5.17 -4.14
C GLY A 27 -7.53 4.25 -4.48
N PHE A 28 -6.48 4.28 -3.67
CA PHE A 28 -5.32 3.40 -3.73
C PHE A 28 -4.67 3.36 -2.34
N TYR A 29 -3.84 2.34 -2.12
CA TYR A 29 -3.07 2.25 -0.88
C TYR A 29 -1.86 3.19 -0.97
N ASN A 30 -1.29 3.53 0.21
CA ASN A 30 0.00 4.21 0.22
C ASN A 30 1.06 3.25 -0.34
N PRO A 31 1.67 3.56 -1.51
CA PRO A 31 2.62 2.64 -2.16
C PRO A 31 3.80 2.25 -1.27
N VAL A 32 4.31 3.18 -0.46
CA VAL A 32 5.44 2.92 0.45
C VAL A 32 5.08 1.83 1.46
N ILE A 33 3.90 1.95 2.09
CA ILE A 33 3.43 0.99 3.10
C ILE A 33 3.07 -0.35 2.44
N CYS A 34 2.43 -0.30 1.27
CA CYS A 34 2.03 -1.49 0.53
C CYS A 34 3.25 -2.36 0.18
N TRP A 35 4.26 -1.76 -0.45
CA TRP A 35 5.46 -2.47 -0.86
C TRP A 35 6.34 -2.91 0.32
N ALA A 36 6.48 -2.07 1.36
CA ALA A 36 7.18 -2.45 2.58
C ALA A 36 6.49 -3.62 3.30
N GLY A 37 5.15 -3.58 3.38
CA GLY A 37 4.35 -4.66 3.96
C GLY A 37 4.53 -5.97 3.21
N LEU A 38 4.42 -5.94 1.89
CA LEU A 38 4.63 -7.12 1.04
C LEU A 38 6.05 -7.69 1.22
N PHE A 39 7.06 -6.82 1.21
CA PHE A 39 8.44 -7.25 1.46
C PHE A 39 8.58 -7.94 2.82
N CYS A 40 7.97 -7.38 3.88
CA CYS A 40 8.01 -7.99 5.20
C CYS A 40 7.25 -9.33 5.26
N ILE A 41 6.12 -9.46 4.58
CA ILE A 41 5.40 -10.74 4.46
C ILE A 41 6.29 -11.80 3.78
N LEU A 42 6.92 -11.46 2.65
CA LEU A 42 7.83 -12.38 1.95
C LEU A 42 9.05 -12.75 2.83
N LEU A 43 9.59 -11.78 3.57
CA LEU A 43 10.69 -12.02 4.50
C LEU A 43 10.27 -12.96 5.64
N LEU A 44 9.08 -12.78 6.21
CA LEU A 44 8.56 -13.69 7.24
C LEU A 44 8.34 -15.09 6.68
N LEU A 45 7.80 -15.20 5.48
CA LEU A 45 7.59 -16.48 4.79
C LEU A 45 8.93 -17.20 4.58
N TRP A 46 9.92 -16.50 4.07
CA TRP A 46 11.28 -17.06 3.90
C TRP A 46 11.88 -17.52 5.23
N ARG A 47 11.68 -16.75 6.32
CA ARG A 47 12.15 -17.14 7.65
C ARG A 47 11.45 -18.39 8.17
N GLN A 48 10.18 -18.60 7.87
CA GLN A 48 9.47 -19.82 8.28
C GLN A 48 9.99 -21.07 7.57
N GLY A 49 10.42 -20.96 6.32
CA GLY A 49 11.08 -22.05 5.58
C GLY A 49 12.53 -22.32 6.03
N SER A 50 13.06 -21.49 6.91
CA SER A 50 14.40 -21.65 7.49
C SER A 50 14.33 -21.83 9.00
N ALA A 51 15.42 -22.24 9.65
CA ALA A 51 15.49 -22.42 11.12
C ALA A 51 15.30 -21.10 11.93
N ARG A 52 14.92 -19.99 11.26
CA ARG A 52 14.71 -18.65 11.86
C ARG A 52 13.24 -18.29 12.01
N GLY A 53 12.33 -19.22 11.73
CA GLY A 53 10.90 -19.05 11.91
C GLY A 53 10.51 -18.78 13.37
N THR A 54 9.45 -18.02 13.58
CA THR A 54 8.89 -17.73 14.91
C THR A 54 7.39 -17.97 14.92
N ALA A 55 6.84 -18.40 16.05
CA ALA A 55 5.38 -18.58 16.20
C ALA A 55 4.60 -17.29 15.89
N LYS A 56 5.14 -16.12 16.28
CA LYS A 56 4.53 -14.81 15.96
C LYS A 56 4.53 -14.56 14.45
N GLY A 57 5.63 -14.89 13.75
CA GLY A 57 5.72 -14.78 12.30
C GLY A 57 4.73 -15.70 11.59
N ALA A 58 4.63 -16.96 12.03
CA ALA A 58 3.64 -17.90 11.50
C ALA A 58 2.21 -17.39 11.70
N GLY A 59 1.88 -16.88 12.89
CA GLY A 59 0.56 -16.30 13.18
C GLY A 59 0.19 -15.16 12.23
N VAL A 60 1.10 -14.21 12.02
CA VAL A 60 0.87 -13.08 11.08
C VAL A 60 0.66 -13.58 9.65
N LEU A 61 1.45 -14.56 9.20
CA LEU A 61 1.31 -15.15 7.86
C LEU A 61 -0.01 -15.89 7.69
N ILE A 62 -0.45 -16.66 8.68
CA ILE A 62 -1.74 -17.38 8.65
C ILE A 62 -2.88 -16.37 8.57
N LEU A 63 -2.88 -15.33 9.41
CA LEU A 63 -3.92 -14.30 9.41
C LEU A 63 -3.93 -13.51 8.10
N TYR A 64 -2.77 -13.15 7.56
CA TYR A 64 -2.66 -12.49 6.26
C TYR A 64 -3.21 -13.38 5.14
N ALA A 65 -2.78 -14.65 5.11
CA ALA A 65 -3.21 -15.61 4.09
C ALA A 65 -4.72 -15.92 4.19
N SER A 66 -5.27 -16.06 5.39
CA SER A 66 -6.71 -16.31 5.58
C SER A 66 -7.57 -15.21 4.97
N GLN A 67 -7.17 -13.95 5.13
CA GLN A 67 -7.90 -12.82 4.55
C GLN A 67 -7.68 -12.73 3.03
N LEU A 68 -6.45 -12.90 2.57
CA LEU A 68 -6.13 -12.81 1.15
C LEU A 68 -6.78 -13.93 0.33
N LEU A 69 -6.63 -15.18 0.78
CA LEU A 69 -7.11 -16.37 0.05
C LEU A 69 -8.63 -16.40 -0.02
N SER A 70 -9.34 -15.96 1.02
CA SER A 70 -10.80 -15.89 1.01
C SER A 70 -11.33 -15.06 -0.17
N TRP A 71 -10.65 -13.94 -0.48
CA TRP A 71 -11.06 -13.08 -1.61
C TRP A 71 -10.54 -13.58 -2.95
N MET A 72 -9.45 -14.34 -3.00
CA MET A 72 -8.98 -14.97 -4.23
C MET A 72 -9.91 -16.08 -4.74
N LEU A 73 -10.68 -16.70 -3.86
CA LEU A 73 -11.65 -17.74 -4.21
C LEU A 73 -12.98 -17.19 -4.74
N VAL A 74 -13.20 -15.88 -4.62
CA VAL A 74 -14.43 -15.24 -5.10
C VAL A 74 -14.31 -14.97 -6.60
N SER A 75 -15.20 -15.57 -7.39
CA SER A 75 -15.20 -15.49 -8.87
C SER A 75 -15.77 -14.17 -9.44
N ARG A 76 -16.44 -13.36 -8.62
CA ARG A 76 -17.00 -12.07 -9.04
C ARG A 76 -15.98 -10.94 -8.93
N CYS A 77 -16.31 -9.80 -9.52
CA CYS A 77 -15.48 -8.60 -9.48
C CYS A 77 -15.20 -8.17 -8.03
N THR A 78 -13.93 -8.14 -7.67
CA THR A 78 -13.46 -7.77 -6.35
C THR A 78 -12.70 -6.45 -6.44
N PHE A 79 -12.94 -5.56 -5.48
CA PHE A 79 -12.35 -4.23 -5.43
C PHE A 79 -11.25 -4.14 -4.38
N MET A 80 -10.45 -3.11 -4.43
CA MET A 80 -9.31 -2.88 -3.57
C MET A 80 -9.66 -2.90 -2.07
N TYR A 81 -10.85 -2.47 -1.67
CA TYR A 81 -11.28 -2.48 -0.26
C TYR A 81 -11.36 -3.89 0.34
N HIS A 82 -11.48 -4.94 -0.48
CA HIS A 82 -11.42 -6.32 0.00
C HIS A 82 -10.02 -6.72 0.50
N TYR A 83 -8.98 -6.02 0.04
CA TYR A 83 -7.62 -6.20 0.53
C TYR A 83 -7.34 -5.47 1.85
N PHE A 84 -8.23 -4.55 2.28
CA PHE A 84 -8.03 -3.75 3.49
C PHE A 84 -7.73 -4.59 4.74
N PRO A 85 -8.47 -5.69 5.05
CA PRO A 85 -8.13 -6.53 6.20
C PRO A 85 -6.73 -7.14 6.11
N SER A 86 -6.33 -7.58 4.91
CA SER A 86 -4.97 -8.12 4.68
C SER A 86 -3.89 -7.06 4.90
N SER A 87 -4.15 -5.80 4.55
CA SER A 87 -3.19 -4.70 4.73
C SER A 87 -2.85 -4.43 6.20
N VAL A 88 -3.79 -4.66 7.12
CA VAL A 88 -3.54 -4.57 8.57
C VAL A 88 -2.49 -5.59 9.02
N PHE A 89 -2.57 -6.83 8.51
CA PHE A 89 -1.57 -7.85 8.81
C PHE A 89 -0.23 -7.59 8.10
N ALA A 90 -0.24 -6.95 6.94
CA ALA A 90 0.98 -6.48 6.29
C ALA A 90 1.69 -5.39 7.12
N LEU A 91 0.95 -4.44 7.70
CA LEU A 91 1.48 -3.46 8.67
C LEU A 91 2.04 -4.16 9.92
N THR A 92 1.31 -5.13 10.45
CA THR A 92 1.78 -5.95 11.59
C THR A 92 3.08 -6.68 11.27
N ALA A 93 3.24 -7.16 10.02
CA ALA A 93 4.49 -7.77 9.57
C ALA A 93 5.67 -6.77 9.56
N ILE A 94 5.45 -5.52 9.15
CA ILE A 94 6.48 -4.47 9.22
C ILE A 94 6.94 -4.29 10.68
N VAL A 95 5.99 -4.09 11.59
CA VAL A 95 6.29 -3.90 13.02
C VAL A 95 7.02 -5.10 13.59
N LEU A 96 6.55 -6.32 13.29
CA LEU A 96 7.19 -7.55 13.76
C LEU A 96 8.62 -7.71 13.24
N VAL A 97 8.86 -7.43 11.97
CA VAL A 97 10.21 -7.49 11.39
C VAL A 97 11.14 -6.47 12.05
N LEU A 98 10.67 -5.23 12.26
CA LEU A 98 11.45 -4.18 12.92
C LEU A 98 11.77 -4.54 14.36
N THR A 99 10.81 -5.05 15.13
CA THR A 99 11.01 -5.44 16.53
C THR A 99 11.96 -6.64 16.70
N GLN A 100 12.05 -7.51 15.69
CA GLN A 100 12.97 -8.64 15.66
C GLN A 100 14.39 -8.30 15.20
N MET A 101 14.65 -7.06 14.83
CA MET A 101 16.01 -6.65 14.44
C MET A 101 16.92 -6.58 15.67
N LYS A 102 18.14 -7.15 15.55
CA LYS A 102 19.13 -7.12 16.65
C LYS A 102 19.54 -5.69 17.04
N ARG A 103 19.65 -4.78 16.05
CA ARG A 103 20.02 -3.37 16.25
C ARG A 103 18.76 -2.50 16.30
N GLN A 104 18.26 -2.26 17.52
CA GLN A 104 17.03 -1.48 17.73
C GLN A 104 17.17 -0.02 17.25
N ASP A 105 18.37 0.58 17.30
CA ASP A 105 18.59 1.93 16.77
C ASP A 105 18.37 2.00 15.24
N ARG A 106 18.80 0.96 14.52
CA ARG A 106 18.53 0.87 13.08
C ARG A 106 17.05 0.62 12.81
N ALA A 107 16.41 -0.23 13.59
CA ALA A 107 14.97 -0.49 13.46
C ALA A 107 14.16 0.79 13.65
N LYS A 108 14.47 1.61 14.66
CA LYS A 108 13.83 2.92 14.90
C LYS A 108 14.05 3.87 13.71
N LYS A 109 15.28 3.97 13.20
CA LYS A 109 15.59 4.82 12.03
C LYS A 109 14.83 4.37 10.78
N ILE A 110 14.78 3.06 10.51
CA ILE A 110 14.03 2.50 9.37
C ILE A 110 12.53 2.77 9.55
N GLY A 111 11.98 2.52 10.75
CA GLY A 111 10.58 2.80 11.04
C GLY A 111 10.24 4.28 10.87
N ALA A 112 11.06 5.18 11.42
CA ALA A 112 10.89 6.63 11.23
C ALA A 112 10.97 7.02 9.75
N GLY A 113 11.95 6.48 9.02
CA GLY A 113 12.09 6.71 7.57
C GLY A 113 10.87 6.24 6.77
N LEU A 114 10.31 5.07 7.10
CA LEU A 114 9.08 4.57 6.48
C LEU A 114 7.88 5.48 6.79
N CYS A 115 7.75 5.95 8.04
CA CYS A 115 6.69 6.88 8.41
C CYS A 115 6.80 8.20 7.64
N ILE A 116 8.00 8.79 7.58
CA ILE A 116 8.23 10.03 6.83
C ILE A 116 7.95 9.83 5.35
N ALA A 117 8.46 8.75 4.75
CA ALA A 117 8.22 8.45 3.33
C ALA A 117 6.73 8.24 3.05
N ALA A 118 6.00 7.57 3.94
CA ALA A 118 4.56 7.38 3.82
C ALA A 118 3.79 8.69 3.92
N LEU A 119 4.18 9.60 4.83
CA LEU A 119 3.57 10.92 4.97
C LEU A 119 3.84 11.80 3.74
N VAL A 120 5.06 11.81 3.24
CA VAL A 120 5.42 12.55 2.02
C VAL A 120 4.63 12.01 0.82
N CYS A 121 4.55 10.69 0.68
CA CYS A 121 3.76 10.04 -0.36
C CYS A 121 2.27 10.38 -0.23
N PHE A 122 1.71 10.34 0.97
CA PHE A 122 0.33 10.76 1.24
C PHE A 122 0.09 12.21 0.85
N ALA A 123 0.96 13.13 1.27
CA ALA A 123 0.83 14.55 0.93
C ALA A 123 0.91 14.78 -0.59
N TRP A 124 1.79 14.07 -1.27
CA TRP A 124 1.92 14.14 -2.74
C TRP A 124 0.66 13.69 -3.46
N PHE A 125 0.02 12.61 -3.02
CA PHE A 125 -1.19 12.07 -3.63
C PHE A 125 -2.48 12.64 -3.04
N TYR A 126 -2.40 13.49 -2.03
CA TYR A 126 -3.57 14.05 -1.36
C TYR A 126 -4.59 14.69 -2.31
N PRO A 127 -4.19 15.47 -3.33
CA PRO A 127 -5.14 16.06 -4.28
C PRO A 127 -5.98 15.00 -5.03
N VAL A 128 -5.37 13.86 -5.38
CA VAL A 128 -6.06 12.74 -6.05
C VAL A 128 -7.03 12.04 -5.11
N LEU A 129 -6.71 11.97 -3.81
CA LEU A 129 -7.57 11.35 -2.81
C LEU A 129 -8.77 12.24 -2.43
N SER A 130 -8.56 13.57 -2.44
CA SER A 130 -9.55 14.56 -1.99
C SER A 130 -10.36 15.20 -3.14
N GLY A 131 -9.95 14.97 -4.39
CA GLY A 131 -10.62 15.58 -5.55
C GLY A 131 -10.29 17.07 -5.76
N LEU A 132 -9.22 17.56 -5.13
CA LEU A 132 -8.79 18.93 -5.32
C LEU A 132 -8.35 19.17 -6.77
N PRO A 133 -8.72 20.34 -7.38
CA PRO A 133 -8.24 20.71 -8.69
C PRO A 133 -6.75 21.01 -8.65
N VAL A 134 -5.99 20.40 -9.55
CA VAL A 134 -4.54 20.59 -9.67
C VAL A 134 -4.16 20.94 -11.11
N PRO A 135 -3.03 21.66 -11.32
CA PRO A 135 -2.49 21.90 -12.65
C PRO A 135 -2.17 20.59 -13.37
N THR A 136 -2.33 20.56 -14.69
CA THR A 136 -2.06 19.38 -15.53
C THR A 136 -0.64 18.85 -15.38
N LEU A 137 0.34 19.71 -15.12
CA LEU A 137 1.73 19.31 -14.86
C LEU A 137 1.85 18.46 -13.57
N TRP A 138 1.14 18.86 -12.50
CA TRP A 138 1.09 18.08 -11.28
C TRP A 138 0.41 16.72 -11.53
N ALA A 139 -0.71 16.74 -12.23
CA ALA A 139 -1.44 15.53 -12.59
C ALA A 139 -0.58 14.51 -13.34
N GLN A 140 0.28 15.00 -14.25
CA GLN A 140 1.24 14.13 -14.96
C GLN A 140 2.31 13.54 -14.03
N SER A 141 2.77 14.30 -13.03
CA SER A 141 3.79 13.84 -12.07
C SER A 141 3.30 12.73 -11.14
N THR A 142 1.98 12.57 -10.97
CA THR A 142 1.39 11.49 -10.17
C THR A 142 1.34 10.14 -10.90
N LYS A 143 1.66 10.09 -12.19
CA LYS A 143 1.75 8.87 -12.99
C LYS A 143 3.04 8.11 -12.73
N ILE A 144 3.17 7.52 -11.53
CA ILE A 144 4.34 6.70 -11.18
C ILE A 144 4.37 5.39 -11.99
N LEU A 145 3.21 4.82 -12.27
CA LEU A 145 3.05 3.62 -13.08
C LEU A 145 2.14 3.90 -14.28
N PRO A 146 2.29 3.17 -15.40
CA PRO A 146 1.40 3.35 -16.57
C PRO A 146 -0.09 3.18 -16.24
N SER A 147 -0.41 2.40 -15.21
CA SER A 147 -1.76 2.15 -14.72
C SER A 147 -2.31 3.23 -13.78
N TYR A 148 -1.46 4.17 -13.33
CA TYR A 148 -1.85 5.32 -12.50
C TYR A 148 -2.33 6.48 -13.38
N GLY A 149 -3.38 6.25 -14.13
CA GLY A 149 -4.04 7.27 -14.94
C GLY A 149 -5.16 7.94 -14.16
N PHE A 150 -4.84 8.85 -13.24
CA PHE A 150 -5.81 9.51 -12.35
C PHE A 150 -6.59 10.64 -13.04
N TYR A 151 -6.18 11.11 -14.23
CA TYR A 151 -6.69 12.30 -14.89
C TYR A 151 -6.99 12.07 -16.36
#